data_46c55eef316f635276849cce74fc60d4
#
_entry.id   46c55eef316f635276849cce74fc60d4
#
_cell.length_a   1.000
_cell.length_b   1.000
_cell.length_c   1.000
_cell.angle_alpha   90.00
_cell.angle_beta   90.00
_cell.angle_gamma   90.00
#
_symmetry.space_group_name_H-M   'P 1'
#
loop_
_entity.id
_entity.type
_entity.pdbx_description
1 polymer ?
#
loop_
_entity_poly.entity_id
_entity_poly.type
_entity_poly.pdbx_seq_one_letter_code
_entity_poly.pdbx_strand_id
1 'polypeptide(L)'
;MIMIRSIVRPEKVDNVLAALMEAGFPGVTKMSVVGRGKQRGIKIGEITYDEIPKELLLTVVKNHDRDFVIRTIIEAARTGEKGAYGDGKIFVVPVEEAYTISSGIKETSAGEIEEVAI
;
A
#
# COMPACT_ATOMS: atom_id res chain seq x y z
N MET A 1 -13.25 -7.51 4.57
CA MET A 1 -11.99 -6.84 4.95
C MET A 1 -10.91 -7.23 3.96
N ILE A 2 -10.20 -6.26 3.48
CA ILE A 2 -9.15 -6.47 2.48
C ILE A 2 -7.89 -5.72 2.86
N MET A 3 -6.75 -6.22 2.39
CA MET A 3 -5.46 -5.54 2.51
C MET A 3 -5.09 -4.94 1.15
N ILE A 4 -4.83 -3.66 1.14
CA ILE A 4 -4.35 -2.96 -0.04
C ILE A 4 -2.84 -2.82 0.10
N ARG A 5 -2.10 -3.44 -0.81
CA ARG A 5 -0.65 -3.44 -0.84
C ARG A 5 -0.21 -2.57 -2.00
N SER A 6 0.39 -1.42 -1.68
CA SER A 6 0.76 -0.43 -2.69
C SER A 6 2.27 -0.30 -2.73
N ILE A 7 2.85 -0.58 -3.89
CA ILE A 7 4.26 -0.35 -4.12
C ILE A 7 4.38 0.97 -4.87
N VAL A 8 4.99 1.97 -4.24
CA VAL A 8 5.04 3.33 -4.78
C VAL A 8 6.46 3.86 -4.80
N ARG A 9 6.68 4.95 -5.54
CA ARG A 9 7.96 5.63 -5.54
C ARG A 9 8.24 6.20 -4.14
N PRO A 10 9.49 6.15 -3.67
CA PRO A 10 9.84 6.71 -2.36
C PRO A 10 9.42 8.17 -2.21
N GLU A 11 9.59 8.98 -3.24
CA GLU A 11 9.26 10.41 -3.22
C GLU A 11 7.74 10.69 -3.19
N LYS A 12 6.91 9.66 -3.41
CA LYS A 12 5.45 9.80 -3.37
C LYS A 12 4.84 9.35 -2.04
N VAL A 13 5.61 8.73 -1.17
CA VAL A 13 5.10 8.18 0.09
C VAL A 13 4.38 9.23 0.92
N ASP A 14 4.99 10.39 1.13
CA ASP A 14 4.39 11.43 1.97
C ASP A 14 3.07 11.93 1.39
N ASN A 15 2.98 12.05 0.05
CA ASN A 15 1.74 12.42 -0.62
C ASN A 15 0.64 11.39 -0.38
N VAL A 16 0.99 10.10 -0.50
CA VAL A 16 0.03 9.01 -0.29
C VAL A 16 -0.44 8.96 1.17
N LEU A 17 0.49 9.05 2.11
CA LEU A 17 0.15 9.02 3.53
C LEU A 17 -0.75 10.21 3.93
N ALA A 18 -0.44 11.40 3.42
CA ALA A 18 -1.25 12.58 3.68
C ALA A 18 -2.66 12.45 3.09
N ALA A 19 -2.75 11.94 1.87
CA ALA A 19 -4.05 11.75 1.20
C ALA A 19 -4.91 10.71 1.93
N LEU A 20 -4.30 9.61 2.38
CA LEU A 20 -5.01 8.59 3.15
C LEU A 20 -5.48 9.11 4.51
N MET A 21 -4.64 9.88 5.19
CA MET A 21 -5.03 10.47 6.48
C MET A 21 -6.20 11.44 6.30
N GLU A 22 -6.16 12.32 5.31
CA GLU A 22 -7.23 13.26 5.01
C GLU A 22 -8.52 12.54 4.63
N ALA A 23 -8.40 11.41 3.94
CA ALA A 23 -9.55 10.59 3.55
C ALA A 23 -10.14 9.77 4.71
N GLY A 24 -9.51 9.77 5.89
CA GLY A 24 -10.00 9.04 7.05
C GLY A 24 -9.38 7.66 7.25
N PHE A 25 -8.26 7.38 6.59
CA PHE A 25 -7.56 6.08 6.67
C PHE A 25 -6.11 6.26 7.11
N PRO A 26 -5.88 6.64 8.38
CA PRO A 26 -4.52 6.93 8.87
C PRO A 26 -3.65 5.69 9.12
N GLY A 27 -4.27 4.51 9.27
CA GLY A 27 -3.55 3.29 9.63
C GLY A 27 -2.82 2.68 8.45
N VAL A 28 -1.52 2.92 8.34
CA VAL A 28 -0.67 2.42 7.25
C VAL A 28 0.65 1.90 7.82
N THR A 29 1.04 0.71 7.37
CA THR A 29 2.36 0.16 7.66
C THR A 29 3.24 0.35 6.44
N LYS A 30 4.45 0.84 6.65
CA LYS A 30 5.38 1.15 5.57
C LYS A 30 6.67 0.34 5.71
N MET A 31 7.20 -0.17 4.60
CA MET A 31 8.51 -0.79 4.57
C MET A 31 9.21 -0.51 3.25
N SER A 32 10.52 -0.38 3.31
CA SER A 32 11.35 -0.18 2.11
C SER A 32 11.58 -1.50 1.42
N VAL A 33 11.45 -1.49 0.10
CA VAL A 33 11.66 -2.67 -0.75
C VAL A 33 12.48 -2.28 -1.96
N VAL A 34 13.01 -3.26 -2.66
CA VAL A 34 13.64 -3.05 -3.96
C VAL A 34 12.88 -3.87 -4.99
N GLY A 35 12.76 -3.32 -6.18
CA GLY A 35 12.02 -3.98 -7.23
C GLY A 35 12.64 -3.79 -8.59
N ARG A 36 12.15 -4.58 -9.53
CA ARG A 36 12.52 -4.50 -10.93
C ARG A 36 11.22 -4.67 -11.73
N GLY A 37 10.95 -3.71 -12.59
CA GLY A 37 9.72 -3.73 -13.37
C GLY A 37 9.99 -3.52 -14.86
N LYS A 38 9.05 -2.90 -15.53
CA LYS A 38 9.21 -2.56 -16.96
C LYS A 38 10.24 -1.48 -17.19
N GLN A 39 10.55 -0.68 -16.17
CA GLN A 39 11.58 0.32 -16.24
C GLN A 39 12.94 -0.39 -16.30
N ARG A 40 13.75 -0.05 -17.31
CA ARG A 40 15.06 -0.65 -17.45
C ARG A 40 15.99 -0.15 -16.37
N GLY A 41 17.00 -0.96 -16.04
CA GLY A 41 18.00 -0.60 -15.06
C GLY A 41 18.67 0.74 -15.38
N ILE A 42 19.01 1.47 -14.32
CA ILE A 42 19.69 2.76 -14.45
C ILE A 42 21.17 2.49 -14.63
N LYS A 43 21.73 3.02 -15.72
CA LYS A 43 23.16 2.87 -16.01
C LYS A 43 23.91 4.12 -15.56
N ILE A 44 24.89 3.95 -14.67
CA ILE A 44 25.80 5.01 -14.25
C ILE A 44 27.23 4.57 -14.60
N GLY A 45 27.84 5.26 -15.56
CA GLY A 45 29.11 4.85 -16.12
C GLY A 45 28.96 3.48 -16.79
N GLU A 46 29.72 2.49 -16.36
CA GLU A 46 29.64 1.12 -16.87
C GLU A 46 28.79 0.19 -15.99
N ILE A 47 28.25 0.70 -14.89
CA ILE A 47 27.45 -0.09 -13.96
C ILE A 47 25.98 0.08 -14.29
N THR A 48 25.28 -1.05 -14.44
CA THR A 48 23.83 -1.07 -14.65
C THR A 48 23.15 -1.47 -13.35
N TYR A 49 22.25 -0.61 -12.88
CA TYR A 49 21.45 -0.88 -11.69
C TYR A 49 20.10 -1.45 -12.10
N ASP A 50 19.90 -2.74 -11.84
CA ASP A 50 18.64 -3.43 -12.18
C ASP A 50 17.59 -3.29 -11.10
N GLU A 51 18.00 -2.97 -9.87
CA GLU A 51 17.12 -2.87 -8.72
C GLU A 51 16.84 -1.41 -8.39
N ILE A 52 15.56 -1.10 -8.20
CA ILE A 52 15.12 0.26 -7.95
C ILE A 52 14.42 0.30 -6.58
N PRO A 53 14.80 1.23 -5.69
CA PRO A 53 14.12 1.36 -4.40
C PRO A 53 12.68 1.79 -4.58
N LYS A 54 11.80 1.15 -3.81
CA LYS A 54 10.38 1.45 -3.72
C LYS A 54 9.96 1.39 -2.26
N GLU A 55 8.76 1.85 -1.98
CA GLU A 55 8.15 1.70 -0.66
C GLU A 55 6.88 0.87 -0.79
N LEU A 56 6.71 -0.07 0.12
CA LEU A 56 5.50 -0.88 0.22
C LEU A 56 4.64 -0.34 1.35
N LEU A 57 3.40 0.01 1.03
CA LEU A 57 2.42 0.50 1.98
C LEU A 57 1.33 -0.55 2.15
N LEU A 58 1.02 -0.90 3.39
CA LEU A 58 -0.04 -1.87 3.72
C LEU A 58 -1.16 -1.16 4.46
N THR A 59 -2.37 -1.26 3.93
CA THR A 59 -3.57 -0.68 4.54
C THR A 59 -4.69 -1.70 4.50
N VAL A 60 -5.31 -1.96 5.65
CA VAL A 60 -6.47 -2.86 5.73
C VAL A 60 -7.71 -2.02 5.87
N VAL A 61 -8.68 -2.25 4.98
CA VAL A 61 -9.93 -1.48 4.95
C VAL A 61 -11.12 -2.41 4.79
N LYS A 62 -12.30 -1.89 5.05
CA LYS A 62 -13.56 -2.61 4.81
C LYS A 62 -13.83 -2.69 3.31
N ASN A 63 -14.56 -3.72 2.90
CA ASN A 63 -14.83 -3.96 1.47
C ASN A 63 -15.52 -2.76 0.80
N HIS A 64 -16.40 -2.08 1.50
CA HIS A 64 -17.12 -0.93 0.92
C HIS A 64 -16.24 0.32 0.74
N ASP A 65 -15.06 0.37 1.36
CA ASP A 65 -14.12 1.48 1.21
C ASP A 65 -13.06 1.21 0.13
N ARG A 66 -13.05 0.02 -0.41
CA ARG A 66 -12.02 -0.48 -1.33
C ARG A 66 -11.74 0.49 -2.50
N ASP A 67 -12.77 0.78 -3.27
CA ASP A 67 -12.58 1.56 -4.51
C ASP A 67 -12.17 3.00 -4.21
N PHE A 68 -12.70 3.58 -3.16
CA PHE A 68 -12.33 4.92 -2.72
C PHE A 68 -10.86 5.00 -2.31
N VAL A 69 -10.40 4.03 -1.51
CA VAL A 69 -9.01 4.00 -1.04
C VAL A 69 -8.04 3.76 -2.19
N ILE A 70 -8.37 2.83 -3.09
CA ILE A 70 -7.53 2.56 -4.28
C ILE A 70 -7.38 3.84 -5.13
N ARG A 71 -8.47 4.52 -5.38
CA ARG A 71 -8.45 5.77 -6.16
C ARG A 71 -7.63 6.84 -5.47
N THR A 72 -7.77 6.99 -4.15
CA THR A 72 -7.00 7.94 -3.35
C THR A 72 -5.50 7.69 -3.50
N ILE A 73 -5.09 6.42 -3.43
CA ILE A 73 -3.68 6.04 -3.58
C ILE A 73 -3.18 6.34 -5.00
N ILE A 74 -3.94 5.96 -6.01
CA ILE A 74 -3.56 6.17 -7.40
C ILE A 74 -3.34 7.65 -7.68
N GLU A 75 -4.26 8.50 -7.29
CA GLU A 75 -4.17 9.93 -7.52
C GLU A 75 -2.96 10.55 -6.83
N ALA A 76 -2.64 10.11 -5.62
CA ALA A 76 -1.50 10.63 -4.86
C ALA A 76 -0.15 10.09 -5.33
N ALA A 77 -0.11 8.85 -5.84
CA ALA A 77 1.14 8.19 -6.24
C ALA A 77 1.51 8.38 -7.71
N ARG A 78 0.57 8.78 -8.53
CA ARG A 78 0.77 8.91 -9.97
C ARG A 78 1.67 10.10 -10.30
N THR A 79 2.55 9.92 -11.27
CA THR A 79 3.37 10.99 -11.82
C THR A 79 2.60 11.70 -12.94
N GLY A 80 2.27 12.98 -12.71
CA GLY A 80 1.47 13.76 -13.67
C GLY A 80 0.05 13.20 -13.80
N GLU A 81 -0.69 13.68 -14.80
CA GLU A 81 -2.08 13.28 -15.01
C GLU A 81 -2.24 11.88 -15.57
N LYS A 82 -1.28 11.45 -16.40
CA LYS A 82 -1.36 10.17 -17.12
C LYS A 82 -0.54 9.07 -16.49
N GLY A 83 0.28 9.41 -15.49
CA GLY A 83 1.20 8.47 -14.90
C GLY A 83 2.43 8.20 -15.77
N ALA A 84 3.36 7.43 -15.22
CA ALA A 84 4.61 7.06 -15.89
C ALA A 84 5.02 5.65 -15.46
N TYR A 85 5.83 4.99 -16.27
CA TYR A 85 6.44 3.72 -15.90
C TYR A 85 7.23 3.89 -14.61
N GLY A 86 7.08 2.95 -13.69
CA GLY A 86 7.73 3.01 -12.39
C GLY A 86 6.90 3.65 -11.30
N ASP A 87 5.69 4.13 -11.59
CA ASP A 87 4.80 4.69 -10.56
C ASP A 87 4.39 3.65 -9.51
N GLY A 88 4.44 2.38 -9.87
CA GLY A 88 4.18 1.31 -8.94
C GLY A 88 2.93 0.51 -9.26
N LYS A 89 2.48 -0.25 -8.26
CA LYS A 89 1.37 -1.17 -8.47
C LYS A 89 0.62 -1.39 -7.16
N ILE A 90 -0.68 -1.64 -7.27
CA ILE A 90 -1.52 -1.93 -6.12
C ILE A 90 -2.02 -3.36 -6.25
N PHE A 91 -1.88 -4.12 -5.17
CA PHE A 91 -2.43 -5.47 -5.05
C PHE A 91 -3.49 -5.47 -3.96
N VAL A 92 -4.62 -6.12 -4.24
CA VAL A 92 -5.71 -6.25 -3.29
C VAL A 92 -5.81 -7.69 -2.87
N VAL A 93 -5.73 -7.94 -1.56
CA VAL A 93 -5.67 -9.28 -0.99
C VAL A 93 -6.78 -9.44 0.02
N PRO A 94 -7.56 -10.53 -0.02
CA PRO A 94 -8.53 -10.80 1.04
C PRO A 94 -7.84 -11.01 2.38
N VAL A 95 -8.44 -10.49 3.44
CA VAL A 95 -8.00 -10.74 4.80
C VAL A 95 -9.10 -11.55 5.51
N GLU A 96 -8.78 -12.77 5.89
CA GLU A 96 -9.74 -13.64 6.55
C GLU A 96 -10.02 -13.19 7.97
N GLU A 97 -8.95 -12.86 8.70
CA GLU A 97 -9.01 -12.49 10.09
C GLU A 97 -7.91 -11.49 10.42
N ALA A 98 -8.19 -10.61 11.35
CA ALA A 98 -7.20 -9.72 11.92
C ALA A 98 -7.32 -9.72 13.44
N TYR A 99 -6.20 -9.78 14.13
CA TYR A 99 -6.15 -9.82 15.60
C TYR A 99 -5.43 -8.57 16.10
N THR A 100 -6.05 -7.86 17.02
CA THR A 100 -5.38 -6.76 17.71
C THR A 100 -4.59 -7.33 18.87
N ILE A 101 -3.28 -7.17 18.84
CA ILE A 101 -2.40 -7.78 19.84
C ILE A 101 -2.72 -7.32 21.26
N SER A 102 -2.92 -6.03 21.45
CA SER A 102 -3.15 -5.45 22.78
C SER A 102 -4.43 -5.94 23.45
N SER A 103 -5.49 -6.14 22.68
CA SER A 103 -6.80 -6.49 23.22
C SER A 103 -7.17 -7.95 23.04
N GLY A 104 -6.49 -8.65 22.13
CA GLY A 104 -6.88 -10.00 21.72
C GLY A 104 -8.16 -10.05 20.91
N ILE A 105 -8.66 -8.91 20.45
CA ILE A 105 -9.88 -8.86 19.65
C ILE A 105 -9.61 -9.35 18.24
N LYS A 106 -10.47 -10.26 17.78
CA LYS A 106 -10.47 -10.78 16.43
C LYS A 106 -11.57 -10.11 15.60
N GLU A 107 -11.23 -9.69 14.41
CA GLU A 107 -12.17 -9.19 13.41
C GLU A 107 -12.14 -10.14 12.22
N THR A 108 -13.31 -10.63 11.79
CA THR A 108 -13.43 -11.55 10.65
C THR A 108 -13.64 -10.80 9.35
N SER A 109 -13.49 -11.51 8.25
CA SER A 109 -13.72 -10.95 6.91
C SER A 109 -15.16 -10.48 6.71
N ALA A 110 -16.10 -11.04 7.47
CA ALA A 110 -17.51 -10.65 7.43
C ALA A 110 -17.81 -9.41 8.31
N GLY A 111 -16.80 -8.87 8.98
CA GLY A 111 -16.95 -7.72 9.87
C GLY A 111 -17.38 -8.07 11.29
N GLU A 112 -17.42 -9.35 11.63
CA GLU A 112 -17.72 -9.81 12.98
C GLU A 112 -16.52 -9.59 13.90
N ILE A 113 -16.78 -9.16 15.12
CA ILE A 113 -15.76 -8.91 16.12
C ILE A 113 -15.94 -9.91 17.26
N GLU A 114 -14.85 -10.59 17.62
CA GLU A 114 -14.84 -11.60 18.68
C GLU A 114 -13.67 -11.36 19.63
N GLU A 115 -13.91 -11.58 20.92
CA GLU A 115 -12.81 -11.67 21.88
C GLU A 115 -12.16 -13.05 21.78
N VAL A 116 -10.84 -13.07 21.71
CA VAL A 116 -10.08 -14.30 21.65
C VAL A 116 -9.54 -14.61 23.04
N ALA A 117 -9.87 -15.78 23.56
CA ALA A 117 -9.29 -16.28 24.81
C ALA A 117 -7.82 -16.64 24.57
N ILE A 118 -6.94 -15.92 25.24
CA ILE A 118 -5.49 -16.12 25.20
C ILE A 118 -4.95 -16.55 26.54
#